data_c141e5da2da17961fcacbbe9fe21a8b7
#
_entry.id   c141e5da2da17961fcacbbe9fe21a8b7
#
_cell.length_a   1.000
_cell.length_b   1.000
_cell.length_c   1.000
_cell.angle_alpha   90.00
_cell.angle_beta   90.00
_cell.angle_gamma   90.00
#
_symmetry.space_group_name_H-M   'P 1'
#
loop_
_entity.id
_entity.type
_entity.pdbx_description
1 polymer ?
#
loop_
_entity_poly.entity_id
_entity_poly.type
_entity_poly.pdbx_seq_one_letter_code
_entity_poly.pdbx_strand_id
1 'polypeptide(L)'
;ALILAPNKTLAAQLYGEFKNFFPNNAVEYFVSYYDYYTPEAYVPRSDTYIEKEASINEQIDRMRHSATRSLLERDDVIIVASVSCIYGLGSVEAYGKMTITLKKNNEYERDELIRTFVTLQYKRNDHNFFRGTFRVRGENLEIFPSHLDDRAWRISFNLNKLEKIEEFDPLTGEKTNDFSAIKIYANSHYITPKPTMDQAIRQIKSELATTLKKHREDNKLLEEQRLRERTKFDLEMIEATGTCAGIENYSRFLSGRKAGEPPPTLFEYFPDNTIVFVDESHVTVPQLNGMYKGDRTR
;
A
#
# COMPACT_ATOMS: atom_id res chain seq x y z
N ALA A 1 -15.45 -9.00 10.29
CA ALA A 1 -16.55 -8.19 9.80
C ALA A 1 -16.02 -6.96 9.04
N LEU A 2 -16.78 -6.49 8.05
CA LEU A 2 -16.53 -5.25 7.33
C LEU A 2 -17.71 -4.30 7.55
N ILE A 3 -17.43 -3.08 7.97
CA ILE A 3 -18.42 -2.01 8.12
C ILE A 3 -18.09 -0.93 7.11
N LEU A 4 -18.99 -0.68 6.17
CA LEU A 4 -18.83 0.34 5.14
C LEU A 4 -19.64 1.59 5.51
N ALA A 5 -18.96 2.72 5.67
CA ALA A 5 -19.54 4.01 5.90
C ALA A 5 -19.43 4.91 4.65
N PRO A 6 -20.35 5.85 4.42
CA PRO A 6 -20.37 6.67 3.21
C PRO A 6 -19.22 7.68 3.11
N ASN A 7 -18.60 8.02 4.25
CA ASN A 7 -17.50 8.99 4.29
C ASN A 7 -16.53 8.74 5.46
N LYS A 8 -15.38 9.45 5.43
CA LYS A 8 -14.32 9.32 6.45
C LYS A 8 -14.79 9.68 7.87
N THR A 9 -15.65 10.68 8.02
CA THR A 9 -16.09 11.19 9.33
C THR A 9 -16.95 10.17 10.05
N LEU A 10 -17.94 9.60 9.36
CA LEU A 10 -18.77 8.52 9.92
C LEU A 10 -17.96 7.25 10.18
N ALA A 11 -17.05 6.91 9.28
CA ALA A 11 -16.13 5.79 9.51
C ALA A 11 -15.27 6.01 10.76
N ALA A 12 -14.78 7.23 11.02
CA ALA A 12 -14.00 7.54 12.22
C ALA A 12 -14.82 7.42 13.50
N GLN A 13 -16.07 7.89 13.49
CA GLN A 13 -17.01 7.75 14.61
C GLN A 13 -17.24 6.28 14.93
N LEU A 14 -17.67 5.50 13.94
CA LEU A 14 -17.92 4.06 14.09
C LEU A 14 -16.66 3.31 14.57
N TYR A 15 -15.48 3.63 14.02
CA TYR A 15 -14.22 3.06 14.47
C TYR A 15 -13.99 3.28 15.97
N GLY A 16 -14.19 4.51 16.46
CA GLY A 16 -14.06 4.84 17.88
C GLY A 16 -15.05 4.08 18.76
N GLU A 17 -16.30 3.98 18.34
CA GLU A 17 -17.35 3.25 19.06
C GLU A 17 -17.07 1.75 19.10
N PHE A 18 -16.75 1.13 17.96
CA PHE A 18 -16.45 -0.30 17.89
C PHE A 18 -15.20 -0.66 18.67
N LYS A 19 -14.19 0.20 18.70
CA LYS A 19 -12.97 -0.02 19.49
C LYS A 19 -13.27 -0.06 20.99
N ASN A 20 -14.26 0.71 21.46
CA ASN A 20 -14.72 0.67 22.85
C ASN A 20 -15.58 -0.57 23.13
N PHE A 21 -16.43 -0.99 22.19
CA PHE A 21 -17.30 -2.16 22.37
C PHE A 21 -16.53 -3.48 22.26
N PHE A 22 -15.47 -3.52 21.48
CA PHE A 22 -14.68 -4.71 21.18
C PHE A 22 -13.20 -4.50 21.52
N PRO A 23 -12.84 -4.27 22.80
CA PRO A 23 -11.48 -3.88 23.20
C PRO A 23 -10.42 -4.96 22.95
N ASN A 24 -10.85 -6.23 22.86
CA ASN A 24 -9.94 -7.38 22.65
C ASN A 24 -9.83 -7.81 21.20
N ASN A 25 -10.71 -7.30 20.32
CA ASN A 25 -10.69 -7.60 18.89
C ASN A 25 -9.80 -6.63 18.12
N ALA A 26 -9.33 -7.03 16.95
CA ALA A 26 -8.65 -6.13 16.03
C ALA A 26 -9.68 -5.22 15.34
N VAL A 27 -9.97 -4.08 15.92
CA VAL A 27 -10.79 -3.04 15.29
C VAL A 27 -9.86 -2.11 14.54
N GLU A 28 -10.03 -2.04 13.22
CA GLU A 28 -9.12 -1.34 12.31
C GLU A 28 -9.86 -0.31 11.45
N TYR A 29 -9.16 0.79 11.15
CA TYR A 29 -9.69 1.89 10.35
C TYR A 29 -9.10 1.88 8.95
N PHE A 30 -9.95 1.86 7.93
CA PHE A 30 -9.53 1.76 6.54
C PHE A 30 -10.24 2.78 5.65
N VAL A 31 -9.60 3.94 5.45
CA VAL A 31 -10.13 5.02 4.62
C VAL A 31 -9.08 5.49 3.60
N SER A 32 -9.47 6.35 2.67
CA SER A 32 -8.52 6.94 1.73
C SER A 32 -7.43 7.71 2.46
N TYR A 33 -6.17 7.42 2.15
CA TYR A 33 -5.01 8.06 2.77
C TYR A 33 -4.68 9.44 2.19
N TYR A 34 -5.39 9.89 1.15
CA TYR A 34 -5.22 11.23 0.61
C TYR A 34 -5.94 12.27 1.48
N ASP A 35 -5.20 13.27 1.97
CA ASP A 35 -5.77 14.47 2.58
C ASP A 35 -6.23 15.44 1.50
N TYR A 36 -5.46 15.52 0.44
CA TYR A 36 -5.71 16.34 -0.72
C TYR A 36 -5.42 15.56 -2.00
N TYR A 37 -6.28 15.71 -2.99
CA TYR A 37 -6.12 15.09 -4.30
C TYR A 37 -6.69 16.01 -5.38
N THR A 38 -5.83 16.53 -6.23
CA THR A 38 -6.22 17.21 -7.46
C THR A 38 -5.94 16.28 -8.65
N PRO A 39 -6.97 15.88 -9.38
CA PRO A 39 -6.75 15.12 -10.60
C PRO A 39 -6.04 15.97 -11.64
N GLU A 40 -5.27 15.31 -12.48
CA GLU A 40 -4.68 15.94 -13.65
C GLU A 40 -5.79 16.43 -14.58
N ALA A 41 -5.72 17.69 -15.02
CA ALA A 41 -6.67 18.29 -15.92
C ALA A 41 -5.98 19.28 -16.85
N TYR A 42 -6.47 19.33 -18.10
CA TYR A 42 -6.07 20.36 -19.05
C TYR A 42 -7.27 21.24 -19.39
N VAL A 43 -7.10 22.54 -19.25
CA VAL A 43 -8.12 23.55 -19.57
C VAL A 43 -7.76 24.20 -20.91
N PRO A 44 -8.37 23.76 -22.05
CA PRO A 44 -8.00 24.26 -23.40
C PRO A 44 -8.16 25.74 -23.58
N ARG A 45 -9.15 26.38 -22.90
CA ARG A 45 -9.44 27.80 -23.03
C ARG A 45 -8.32 28.71 -22.54
N SER A 46 -7.57 28.28 -21.50
CA SER A 46 -6.50 29.07 -20.91
C SER A 46 -5.11 28.45 -21.15
N ASP A 47 -5.05 27.39 -21.96
CA ASP A 47 -3.82 26.58 -22.16
C ASP A 47 -3.13 26.25 -20.84
N THR A 48 -3.95 25.96 -19.83
CA THR A 48 -3.48 25.69 -18.49
C THR A 48 -3.52 24.20 -18.21
N TYR A 49 -2.39 23.66 -17.84
CA TYR A 49 -2.27 22.29 -17.33
C TYR A 49 -2.24 22.29 -15.81
N ILE A 50 -3.16 21.58 -15.21
CA ILE A 50 -3.23 21.33 -13.77
C ILE A 50 -2.56 20.00 -13.53
N GLU A 51 -1.43 20.00 -12.84
CA GLU A 51 -0.72 18.79 -12.49
C GLU A 51 -1.49 18.01 -11.41
N LYS A 52 -1.34 16.68 -11.44
CA LYS A 52 -1.83 15.83 -10.36
C LYS A 52 -1.07 16.16 -9.09
N GLU A 53 -1.78 16.63 -8.07
CA GLU A 53 -1.22 16.88 -6.76
C GLU A 53 -1.93 16.00 -5.72
N ALA A 54 -1.18 15.35 -4.84
CA ALA A 54 -1.73 14.51 -3.79
C ALA A 54 -0.86 14.59 -2.55
N SER A 55 -1.50 14.81 -1.41
CA SER A 55 -0.89 14.73 -0.10
C SER A 55 -1.36 13.47 0.62
N ILE A 56 -0.42 12.65 1.06
CA ILE A 56 -0.70 11.42 1.79
C ILE A 56 -0.66 11.70 3.29
N ASN A 57 -1.72 11.28 3.98
CA ASN A 57 -1.74 11.28 5.44
C ASN A 57 -1.02 10.03 5.95
N GLU A 58 0.13 10.22 6.55
CA GLU A 58 0.99 9.15 7.03
C GLU A 58 0.35 8.30 8.14
N GLN A 59 -0.48 8.92 8.99
CA GLN A 59 -1.17 8.20 10.05
C GLN A 59 -2.25 7.28 9.47
N ILE A 60 -3.03 7.76 8.50
CA ILE A 60 -4.03 6.94 7.82
C ILE A 60 -3.36 5.81 7.03
N ASP A 61 -2.23 6.09 6.37
CA ASP A 61 -1.47 5.06 5.66
C ASP A 61 -0.99 3.96 6.61
N ARG A 62 -0.47 4.33 7.78
CA ARG A 62 -0.11 3.38 8.85
C ARG A 62 -1.30 2.52 9.27
N MET A 63 -2.48 3.14 9.51
CA MET A 63 -3.69 2.42 9.92
C MET A 63 -4.15 1.44 8.82
N ARG A 64 -3.99 1.79 7.55
CA ARG A 64 -4.26 0.86 6.42
C ARG A 64 -3.31 -0.34 6.44
N HIS A 65 -2.04 -0.15 6.70
CA HIS A 65 -1.07 -1.24 6.87
C HIS A 65 -1.40 -2.12 8.07
N SER A 66 -1.85 -1.53 9.19
CA SER A 66 -2.34 -2.27 10.35
C SER A 66 -3.54 -3.14 9.99
N ALA A 67 -4.51 -2.57 9.29
CA ALA A 67 -5.73 -3.26 8.88
C ALA A 67 -5.47 -4.46 7.97
N THR A 68 -4.66 -4.30 6.93
CA THR A 68 -4.33 -5.40 6.00
C THR A 68 -3.52 -6.49 6.68
N ARG A 69 -2.61 -6.13 7.59
CA ARG A 69 -1.89 -7.09 8.41
C ARG A 69 -2.83 -7.88 9.32
N SER A 70 -3.74 -7.20 10.03
CA SER A 70 -4.72 -7.83 10.91
C SER A 70 -5.58 -8.84 10.16
N LEU A 71 -6.05 -8.49 8.95
CA LEU A 71 -6.81 -9.40 8.09
C LEU A 71 -6.04 -10.67 7.69
N LEU A 72 -4.72 -10.59 7.56
CA LEU A 72 -3.87 -11.73 7.19
C LEU A 72 -3.37 -12.57 8.38
N GLU A 73 -3.49 -12.05 9.62
CA GLU A 73 -2.94 -12.70 10.81
C GLU A 73 -3.99 -13.10 11.84
N ARG A 74 -5.20 -12.54 11.78
CA ARG A 74 -6.24 -12.70 12.82
C ARG A 74 -7.60 -13.03 12.23
N ASP A 75 -8.39 -13.78 12.98
CA ASP A 75 -9.78 -14.15 12.61
C ASP A 75 -10.84 -13.25 13.28
N ASP A 76 -10.43 -12.48 14.30
CA ASP A 76 -11.31 -11.61 15.10
C ASP A 76 -11.29 -10.13 14.68
N VAL A 77 -11.25 -9.88 13.37
CA VAL A 77 -11.04 -8.55 12.81
C VAL A 77 -12.35 -7.85 12.46
N ILE A 78 -12.45 -6.57 12.83
CA ILE A 78 -13.50 -5.65 12.44
C ILE A 78 -12.86 -4.50 11.68
N ILE A 79 -13.13 -4.39 10.39
CA ILE A 79 -12.66 -3.27 9.56
C ILE A 79 -13.79 -2.25 9.44
N VAL A 80 -13.52 -1.01 9.81
CA VAL A 80 -14.40 0.13 9.54
C VAL A 80 -13.80 0.93 8.38
N ALA A 81 -14.48 0.91 7.25
CA ALA A 81 -14.00 1.46 5.99
C ALA A 81 -14.92 2.51 5.39
N SER A 82 -14.37 3.47 4.66
CA SER A 82 -15.19 4.32 3.78
C SER A 82 -15.28 3.70 2.38
N VAL A 83 -16.38 3.96 1.68
CA VAL A 83 -16.62 3.45 0.33
C VAL A 83 -15.46 3.81 -0.63
N SER A 84 -14.88 5.00 -0.49
CA SER A 84 -13.82 5.49 -1.38
C SER A 84 -12.53 4.67 -1.36
N CYS A 85 -12.34 3.79 -0.38
CA CYS A 85 -11.09 3.05 -0.20
C CYS A 85 -11.16 1.56 -0.52
N ILE A 86 -12.31 1.06 -1.00
CA ILE A 86 -12.41 -0.34 -1.43
C ILE A 86 -11.48 -0.65 -2.60
N TYR A 87 -11.18 0.34 -3.45
CA TYR A 87 -10.13 0.31 -4.45
C TYR A 87 -8.82 0.89 -3.89
N GLY A 88 -7.75 0.80 -4.65
CA GLY A 88 -6.46 1.36 -4.24
C GLY A 88 -5.64 0.42 -3.36
N LEU A 89 -5.72 -0.88 -3.64
CA LEU A 89 -4.93 -1.95 -3.05
C LEU A 89 -4.28 -2.79 -4.15
N GLY A 90 -3.13 -3.38 -3.86
CA GLY A 90 -2.54 -4.40 -4.68
C GLY A 90 -3.20 -5.77 -4.46
N SER A 91 -2.74 -6.78 -5.21
CA SER A 91 -3.19 -8.15 -5.04
C SER A 91 -2.88 -8.66 -3.63
N VAL A 92 -3.88 -9.26 -2.97
CA VAL A 92 -3.72 -9.90 -1.65
C VAL A 92 -2.65 -11.00 -1.68
N GLU A 93 -2.58 -11.75 -2.78
CA GLU A 93 -1.61 -12.83 -2.96
C GLU A 93 -0.18 -12.29 -3.04
N ALA A 94 0.04 -11.18 -3.78
CA ALA A 94 1.33 -10.54 -3.87
C ALA A 94 1.73 -9.96 -2.50
N TYR A 95 0.85 -9.22 -1.84
CA TYR A 95 1.11 -8.62 -0.53
C TYR A 95 1.37 -9.69 0.55
N GLY A 96 0.59 -10.76 0.58
CA GLY A 96 0.76 -11.87 1.52
C GLY A 96 2.06 -12.68 1.33
N LYS A 97 2.52 -12.81 0.07
CA LYS A 97 3.80 -13.48 -0.27
C LYS A 97 5.02 -12.61 -0.01
N MET A 98 4.88 -11.29 -0.12
CA MET A 98 5.96 -10.32 0.09
C MET A 98 6.09 -9.99 1.57
N THR A 99 6.48 -11.00 2.34
CA THR A 99 6.73 -10.93 3.78
C THR A 99 7.97 -11.73 4.12
N ILE A 100 8.60 -11.40 5.24
CA ILE A 100 9.66 -12.21 5.82
C ILE A 100 9.35 -12.51 7.29
N THR A 101 9.51 -13.76 7.68
CA THR A 101 9.41 -14.17 9.10
C THR A 101 10.80 -14.41 9.64
N LEU A 102 11.17 -13.67 10.67
CA LEU A 102 12.42 -13.82 11.40
C LEU A 102 12.16 -14.53 12.71
N LYS A 103 12.95 -15.56 12.99
CA LYS A 103 12.84 -16.35 14.23
C LYS A 103 14.17 -16.33 14.96
N LYS A 104 14.12 -16.13 16.27
CA LYS A 104 15.27 -16.21 17.16
C LYS A 104 15.95 -17.58 17.04
N ASN A 105 17.28 -17.59 17.12
CA ASN A 105 18.17 -18.73 17.00
C ASN A 105 18.33 -19.32 15.60
N ASN A 106 17.64 -18.80 14.57
CA ASN A 106 17.87 -19.16 13.18
C ASN A 106 19.07 -18.38 12.62
N GLU A 107 19.65 -18.92 11.55
CA GLU A 107 20.72 -18.26 10.80
C GLU A 107 20.15 -17.48 9.61
N TYR A 108 20.66 -16.27 9.41
CA TYR A 108 20.32 -15.39 8.32
C TYR A 108 21.59 -14.70 7.82
N GLU A 109 21.76 -14.67 6.52
CA GLU A 109 22.81 -13.84 5.93
C GLU A 109 22.38 -12.37 5.98
N ARG A 110 23.16 -11.53 6.63
CA ARG A 110 22.81 -10.14 6.89
C ARG A 110 22.59 -9.31 5.61
N ASP A 111 23.48 -9.50 4.63
CA ASP A 111 23.36 -8.76 3.36
C ASP A 111 22.13 -9.20 2.56
N GLU A 112 21.75 -10.46 2.62
CA GLU A 112 20.53 -10.97 2.02
C GLU A 112 19.29 -10.37 2.71
N LEU A 113 19.33 -10.26 4.04
CA LEU A 113 18.24 -9.65 4.80
C LEU A 113 18.07 -8.16 4.48
N ILE A 114 19.18 -7.42 4.32
CA ILE A 114 19.17 -6.03 3.89
C ILE A 114 18.55 -5.89 2.49
N ARG A 115 18.91 -6.76 1.55
CA ARG A 115 18.30 -6.79 0.21
C ARG A 115 16.80 -7.11 0.28
N THR A 116 16.42 -8.02 1.18
CA THR A 116 15.02 -8.35 1.42
C THR A 116 14.23 -7.14 1.92
N PHE A 117 14.77 -6.35 2.87
CA PHE A 117 14.11 -5.14 3.34
C PHE A 117 13.92 -4.10 2.21
N VAL A 118 14.92 -3.93 1.35
CA VAL A 118 14.79 -3.06 0.16
C VAL A 118 13.72 -3.61 -0.80
N THR A 119 13.68 -4.92 -1.02
CA THR A 119 12.65 -5.57 -1.85
C THR A 119 11.26 -5.38 -1.25
N LEU A 120 11.11 -5.37 0.08
CA LEU A 120 9.88 -5.06 0.79
C LEU A 120 9.56 -3.55 0.82
N GLN A 121 10.29 -2.73 0.05
CA GLN A 121 10.10 -1.29 -0.08
C GLN A 121 10.44 -0.47 1.18
N TYR A 122 11.23 -1.01 2.11
CA TYR A 122 11.83 -0.22 3.18
C TYR A 122 13.05 0.54 2.67
N LYS A 123 13.18 1.78 3.08
CA LYS A 123 14.31 2.64 2.71
C LYS A 123 15.40 2.58 3.78
N ARG A 124 16.66 2.39 3.38
CA ARG A 124 17.77 2.52 4.32
C ARG A 124 17.99 3.98 4.67
N ASN A 125 17.96 4.29 5.95
CA ASN A 125 18.26 5.61 6.46
C ASN A 125 18.95 5.52 7.83
N ASP A 126 20.26 5.60 7.84
CA ASP A 126 21.05 5.44 9.05
C ASP A 126 21.03 6.71 9.95
N HIS A 127 20.61 7.87 9.43
CA HIS A 127 20.59 9.15 10.13
C HIS A 127 19.19 9.50 10.66
N ASN A 128 18.18 9.44 9.82
CA ASN A 128 16.81 9.78 10.18
C ASN A 128 15.95 8.51 10.15
N PHE A 129 15.60 8.01 11.33
CA PHE A 129 14.89 6.75 11.51
C PHE A 129 13.42 7.00 11.81
N PHE A 130 12.58 6.67 10.85
CA PHE A 130 11.12 6.84 10.89
C PHE A 130 10.40 5.67 10.23
N ARG A 131 9.09 5.63 10.33
CA ARG A 131 8.23 4.58 9.76
C ARG A 131 8.57 4.30 8.29
N GLY A 132 8.69 3.02 7.93
CA GLY A 132 9.05 2.58 6.57
C GLY A 132 10.54 2.66 6.26
N THR A 133 11.39 2.89 7.27
CA THR A 133 12.85 2.85 7.12
C THR A 133 13.48 1.72 7.93
N PHE A 134 14.69 1.36 7.54
CA PHE A 134 15.59 0.54 8.34
C PHE A 134 16.97 1.17 8.41
N ARG A 135 17.73 0.83 9.44
CA ARG A 135 19.11 1.27 9.61
C ARG A 135 19.99 0.15 10.11
N VAL A 136 21.30 0.34 9.93
CA VAL A 136 22.34 -0.62 10.31
C VAL A 136 23.24 0.02 11.36
N ARG A 137 23.34 -0.60 12.54
CA ARG A 137 24.20 -0.13 13.63
C ARG A 137 25.01 -1.28 14.24
N GLY A 138 26.27 -1.40 13.84
CA GLY A 138 27.12 -2.52 14.27
C GLY A 138 26.50 -3.86 13.87
N GLU A 139 26.33 -4.75 14.82
CA GLU A 139 25.68 -6.07 14.63
C GLU A 139 24.15 -6.02 14.63
N ASN A 140 23.55 -4.83 14.74
CA ASN A 140 22.11 -4.67 14.79
C ASN A 140 21.54 -4.18 13.46
N LEU A 141 20.42 -4.78 13.06
CA LEU A 141 19.50 -4.24 12.09
C LEU A 141 18.29 -3.69 12.82
N GLU A 142 17.96 -2.44 12.61
CA GLU A 142 16.77 -1.83 13.18
C GLU A 142 15.80 -1.48 12.05
N ILE A 143 14.54 -1.86 12.21
CA ILE A 143 13.47 -1.60 11.23
C ILE A 143 12.29 -0.94 11.92
N PHE A 144 11.71 0.07 11.27
CA PHE A 144 10.48 0.72 11.73
C PHE A 144 9.33 0.26 10.81
N PRO A 145 8.55 -0.75 11.25
CA PRO A 145 7.49 -1.33 10.43
C PRO A 145 6.42 -0.32 10.03
N SER A 146 5.84 -0.51 8.84
CA SER A 146 4.83 0.40 8.28
C SER A 146 3.54 0.52 9.09
N HIS A 147 3.20 -0.48 9.90
CA HIS A 147 1.99 -0.54 10.72
C HIS A 147 2.15 -0.01 12.16
N LEU A 148 3.39 0.22 12.61
CA LEU A 148 3.68 0.73 13.96
C LEU A 148 3.76 2.26 13.96
N ASP A 149 3.40 2.86 15.09
CA ASP A 149 3.36 4.32 15.26
C ASP A 149 4.62 4.84 15.98
N ASP A 150 4.89 4.27 17.13
CA ASP A 150 5.90 4.73 18.10
C ASP A 150 6.85 3.61 18.53
N ARG A 151 6.89 2.51 17.81
CA ARG A 151 7.74 1.35 18.11
C ARG A 151 8.47 0.88 16.88
N ALA A 152 9.69 0.41 17.12
CA ALA A 152 10.54 -0.18 16.09
C ALA A 152 11.12 -1.50 16.61
N TRP A 153 11.63 -2.30 15.70
CA TRP A 153 12.24 -3.59 16.04
C TRP A 153 13.74 -3.55 15.82
N ARG A 154 14.48 -4.03 16.83
CA ARG A 154 15.93 -4.25 16.80
C ARG A 154 16.21 -5.74 16.69
N ILE A 155 16.97 -6.11 15.69
CA ILE A 155 17.33 -7.48 15.36
C ILE A 155 18.84 -7.59 15.55
N SER A 156 19.28 -8.31 16.57
CA SER A 156 20.70 -8.44 16.95
C SER A 156 21.25 -9.78 16.51
N PHE A 157 22.40 -9.72 15.84
CA PHE A 157 23.10 -10.90 15.33
C PHE A 157 24.40 -11.15 16.09
N ASN A 158 24.76 -12.42 16.18
CA ASN A 158 26.11 -12.87 16.47
C ASN A 158 26.57 -13.68 15.26
N LEU A 159 27.47 -13.10 14.46
CA LEU A 159 27.76 -13.57 13.09
C LEU A 159 26.45 -13.62 12.25
N ASN A 160 26.05 -14.81 11.83
CA ASN A 160 24.82 -15.02 11.05
C ASN A 160 23.64 -15.50 11.90
N LYS A 161 23.86 -15.77 13.20
CA LYS A 161 22.80 -16.24 14.10
C LYS A 161 22.03 -15.08 14.68
N LEU A 162 20.71 -15.09 14.53
CA LEU A 162 19.82 -14.11 15.12
C LEU A 162 19.64 -14.43 16.61
N GLU A 163 20.23 -13.62 17.50
CA GLU A 163 20.19 -13.84 18.93
C GLU A 163 19.01 -13.19 19.64
N LYS A 164 18.65 -11.95 19.21
CA LYS A 164 17.59 -11.17 19.87
C LYS A 164 16.70 -10.46 18.85
N ILE A 165 15.43 -10.38 19.19
CA ILE A 165 14.44 -9.54 18.53
C ILE A 165 13.77 -8.71 19.61
N GLU A 166 14.02 -7.42 19.64
CA GLU A 166 13.52 -6.50 20.65
C GLU A 166 12.64 -5.44 20.02
N GLU A 167 11.53 -5.11 20.68
CA GLU A 167 10.79 -3.90 20.38
C GLU A 167 11.34 -2.77 21.25
N PHE A 168 11.46 -1.59 20.68
CA PHE A 168 11.98 -0.42 21.39
C PHE A 168 11.31 0.87 20.91
N ASP A 169 11.33 1.87 21.77
CA ASP A 169 10.94 3.23 21.44
C ASP A 169 12.07 3.90 20.63
N PRO A 170 11.84 4.31 19.37
CA PRO A 170 12.89 4.88 18.53
C PRO A 170 13.41 6.26 19.00
N LEU A 171 12.67 6.98 19.87
CA LEU A 171 13.07 8.27 20.41
C LEU A 171 13.99 8.10 21.61
N THR A 172 13.62 7.24 22.57
CA THR A 172 14.38 7.02 23.80
C THR A 172 15.42 5.91 23.67
N GLY A 173 15.21 4.98 22.74
CA GLY A 173 16.00 3.76 22.61
C GLY A 173 15.66 2.68 23.63
N GLU A 174 14.69 2.94 24.51
CA GLU A 174 14.28 2.02 25.56
C GLU A 174 13.56 0.79 24.98
N LYS A 175 13.96 -0.36 25.47
CA LYS A 175 13.30 -1.63 25.13
C LYS A 175 11.93 -1.70 25.78
N THR A 176 10.94 -2.09 24.97
CA THR A 176 9.54 -2.26 25.41
C THR A 176 9.10 -3.71 25.47
N ASN A 177 9.62 -4.57 24.56
CA ASN A 177 9.22 -5.97 24.51
C ASN A 177 10.33 -6.85 23.91
N ASP A 178 10.18 -8.19 24.02
CA ASP A 178 10.98 -9.23 23.38
C ASP A 178 10.10 -10.16 22.57
N PHE A 179 10.60 -10.56 21.40
CA PHE A 179 9.91 -11.51 20.54
C PHE A 179 10.76 -12.75 20.27
N SER A 180 10.11 -13.91 20.19
CA SER A 180 10.72 -15.14 19.67
C SER A 180 10.71 -15.17 18.13
N ALA A 181 9.75 -14.49 17.52
CA ALA A 181 9.61 -14.34 16.08
C ALA A 181 8.85 -13.06 15.74
N ILE A 182 9.17 -12.47 14.59
CA ILE A 182 8.43 -11.36 14.01
C ILE A 182 8.15 -11.64 12.54
N LYS A 183 7.05 -11.09 12.02
CA LYS A 183 6.71 -11.11 10.60
C LYS A 183 6.69 -9.68 10.07
N ILE A 184 7.52 -9.41 9.08
CA ILE A 184 7.69 -8.10 8.46
C ILE A 184 6.94 -8.13 7.13
N TYR A 185 5.98 -7.23 6.99
CA TYR A 185 5.21 -7.01 5.76
C TYR A 185 5.85 -5.92 4.93
N ALA A 186 5.49 -5.87 3.67
CA ALA A 186 5.93 -4.81 2.77
C ALA A 186 5.48 -3.42 3.22
N ASN A 187 6.29 -2.42 2.92
CA ASN A 187 6.01 -1.00 3.19
C ASN A 187 5.16 -0.34 2.09
N SER A 188 4.48 -1.12 1.28
CA SER A 188 3.55 -0.67 0.24
C SER A 188 2.51 -1.74 -0.04
N HIS A 189 1.26 -1.32 -0.22
CA HIS A 189 0.19 -2.22 -0.68
C HIS A 189 0.35 -2.62 -2.15
N TYR A 190 1.05 -1.83 -2.95
CA TYR A 190 1.32 -2.09 -4.37
C TYR A 190 2.66 -2.76 -4.61
N ILE A 191 3.00 -3.72 -3.75
CA ILE A 191 4.23 -4.48 -3.94
C ILE A 191 4.03 -5.58 -4.98
N THR A 192 5.00 -5.72 -5.87
CA THR A 192 4.96 -6.69 -6.96
C THR A 192 6.29 -7.40 -7.08
N PRO A 193 6.32 -8.74 -7.13
CA PRO A 193 7.54 -9.49 -7.35
C PRO A 193 8.24 -9.07 -8.65
N LYS A 194 9.58 -9.03 -8.63
CA LYS A 194 10.38 -8.53 -9.75
C LYS A 194 10.04 -9.16 -11.12
N PRO A 195 9.83 -10.49 -11.26
CA PRO A 195 9.46 -11.06 -12.56
C PRO A 195 8.14 -10.53 -13.10
N THR A 196 7.15 -10.33 -12.20
CA THR A 196 5.84 -9.75 -12.56
C THR A 196 5.98 -8.27 -12.91
N MET A 197 6.83 -7.53 -12.21
CA MET A 197 7.12 -6.13 -12.49
C MET A 197 7.75 -5.98 -13.89
N ASP A 198 8.75 -6.80 -14.22
CA ASP A 198 9.41 -6.79 -15.53
C ASP A 198 8.41 -7.11 -16.67
N GLN A 199 7.45 -8.00 -16.42
CA GLN A 199 6.36 -8.28 -17.37
C GLN A 199 5.41 -7.09 -17.50
N ALA A 200 5.01 -6.48 -16.38
CA ALA A 200 4.14 -5.31 -16.35
C ALA A 200 4.77 -4.15 -17.15
N ILE A 201 6.04 -3.85 -16.94
CA ILE A 201 6.79 -2.81 -17.68
C ILE A 201 6.74 -3.06 -19.19
N ARG A 202 6.97 -4.30 -19.64
CA ARG A 202 6.88 -4.64 -21.07
C ARG A 202 5.48 -4.43 -21.62
N GLN A 203 4.44 -4.81 -20.88
CA GLN A 203 3.06 -4.64 -21.29
C GLN A 203 2.65 -3.16 -21.34
N ILE A 204 3.04 -2.37 -20.35
CA ILE A 204 2.81 -0.91 -20.32
C ILE A 204 3.48 -0.24 -21.53
N LYS A 205 4.74 -0.56 -21.82
CA LYS A 205 5.45 -0.04 -23.01
C LYS A 205 4.75 -0.38 -24.31
N SER A 206 4.22 -1.60 -24.44
CA SER A 206 3.49 -2.06 -25.64
C SER A 206 2.15 -1.33 -25.80
N GLU A 207 1.37 -1.18 -24.73
CA GLU A 207 0.09 -0.47 -24.77
C GLU A 207 0.30 1.02 -25.02
N LEU A 208 1.31 1.62 -24.39
CA LEU A 208 1.70 3.02 -24.65
C LEU A 208 1.95 3.25 -26.16
N ALA A 209 2.77 2.41 -26.78
CA ALA A 209 3.09 2.56 -28.20
C ALA A 209 1.83 2.51 -29.08
N THR A 210 0.90 1.61 -28.78
CA THR A 210 -0.38 1.49 -29.49
C THR A 210 -1.27 2.73 -29.29
N THR A 211 -1.36 3.22 -28.06
CA THR A 211 -2.19 4.38 -27.72
C THR A 211 -1.64 5.68 -28.32
N LEU A 212 -0.30 5.85 -28.27
CA LEU A 212 0.34 7.02 -28.88
C LEU A 212 0.12 7.06 -30.41
N LYS A 213 0.18 5.90 -31.09
CA LYS A 213 -0.14 5.81 -32.50
C LYS A 213 -1.58 6.25 -32.80
N LYS A 214 -2.54 5.77 -32.00
CA LYS A 214 -3.95 6.17 -32.12
C LYS A 214 -4.15 7.66 -31.90
N HIS A 215 -3.55 8.26 -30.84
CA HIS A 215 -3.64 9.69 -30.60
C HIS A 215 -3.09 10.53 -31.77
N ARG A 216 -2.00 10.07 -32.39
CA ARG A 216 -1.41 10.72 -33.55
C ARG A 216 -2.34 10.64 -34.78
N GLU A 217 -2.95 9.47 -35.03
CA GLU A 217 -3.93 9.28 -36.10
C GLU A 217 -5.19 10.14 -35.89
N ASP A 218 -5.61 10.31 -34.63
CA ASP A 218 -6.74 11.17 -34.23
C ASP A 218 -6.37 12.68 -34.17
N ASN A 219 -5.12 13.05 -34.52
CA ASN A 219 -4.58 14.43 -34.47
C ASN A 219 -4.58 15.06 -33.06
N LYS A 220 -4.47 14.20 -32.00
CA LYS A 220 -4.39 14.59 -30.58
C LYS A 220 -2.93 14.69 -30.14
N LEU A 221 -2.20 15.66 -30.72
CA LEU A 221 -0.74 15.73 -30.55
C LEU A 221 -0.32 16.13 -29.14
N LEU A 222 -1.12 16.96 -28.45
CA LEU A 222 -0.84 17.38 -27.08
C LEU A 222 -1.03 16.21 -26.10
N GLU A 223 -2.14 15.49 -26.23
CA GLU A 223 -2.43 14.30 -25.42
C GLU A 223 -1.38 13.20 -25.66
N GLU A 224 -0.96 13.03 -26.92
CA GLU A 224 0.11 12.08 -27.29
C GLU A 224 1.42 12.43 -26.58
N GLN A 225 1.86 13.68 -26.64
CA GLN A 225 3.10 14.13 -26.01
C GLN A 225 3.03 13.94 -24.49
N ARG A 226 1.99 14.41 -23.84
CA ARG A 226 1.82 14.34 -22.37
C ARG A 226 1.77 12.89 -21.86
N LEU A 227 0.97 12.04 -22.52
CA LEU A 227 0.90 10.64 -22.16
C LEU A 227 2.27 9.95 -22.27
N ARG A 228 3.02 10.26 -23.34
CA ARG A 228 4.37 9.74 -23.54
C ARG A 228 5.31 10.17 -22.44
N GLU A 229 5.41 11.47 -22.16
CA GLU A 229 6.35 12.00 -21.17
C GLU A 229 6.06 11.47 -19.77
N ARG A 230 4.79 11.48 -19.36
CA ARG A 230 4.38 10.99 -18.07
C ARG A 230 4.64 9.50 -17.89
N THR A 231 4.14 8.67 -18.83
CA THR A 231 4.31 7.22 -18.71
C THR A 231 5.79 6.84 -18.75
N LYS A 232 6.61 7.55 -19.53
CA LYS A 232 8.05 7.33 -19.57
C LYS A 232 8.70 7.63 -18.22
N PHE A 233 8.36 8.77 -17.60
CA PHE A 233 8.84 9.14 -16.26
C PHE A 233 8.41 8.09 -15.21
N ASP A 234 7.13 7.70 -15.21
CA ASP A 234 6.59 6.68 -14.29
C ASP A 234 7.35 5.35 -14.44
N LEU A 235 7.62 4.91 -15.67
CA LEU A 235 8.38 3.69 -15.94
C LEU A 235 9.82 3.77 -15.44
N GLU A 236 10.50 4.90 -15.61
CA GLU A 236 11.84 5.14 -15.09
C GLU A 236 11.85 5.05 -13.55
N MET A 237 10.84 5.61 -12.89
CA MET A 237 10.69 5.50 -11.43
C MET A 237 10.41 4.06 -10.99
N ILE A 238 9.53 3.34 -11.68
CA ILE A 238 9.23 1.93 -11.40
C ILE A 238 10.48 1.05 -11.59
N GLU A 239 11.24 1.25 -12.64
CA GLU A 239 12.49 0.52 -12.91
C GLU A 239 13.55 0.80 -11.82
N ALA A 240 13.65 2.05 -11.35
CA ALA A 240 14.66 2.46 -10.37
C ALA A 240 14.28 2.09 -8.92
N THR A 241 13.01 2.24 -8.54
CA THR A 241 12.57 2.15 -7.14
C THR A 241 11.48 1.09 -6.88
N GLY A 242 10.93 0.49 -7.92
CA GLY A 242 9.80 -0.45 -7.84
C GLY A 242 8.43 0.22 -7.65
N THR A 243 8.35 1.55 -7.67
CA THR A 243 7.10 2.30 -7.49
C THR A 243 7.15 3.66 -8.20
N CYS A 244 5.99 4.30 -8.37
CA CYS A 244 5.88 5.68 -8.84
C CYS A 244 4.66 6.38 -8.20
N ALA A 245 4.57 7.69 -8.34
CA ALA A 245 3.38 8.44 -7.94
C ALA A 245 2.18 8.03 -8.81
N GLY A 246 1.10 7.55 -8.17
CA GLY A 246 -0.07 7.02 -8.90
C GLY A 246 0.13 5.61 -9.45
N ILE A 247 0.92 4.79 -8.76
CA ILE A 247 1.16 3.38 -9.12
C ILE A 247 -0.16 2.59 -9.32
N GLU A 248 -1.23 3.01 -8.65
CA GLU A 248 -2.58 2.45 -8.82
C GLU A 248 -3.11 2.51 -10.26
N ASN A 249 -2.65 3.46 -11.06
CA ASN A 249 -3.03 3.56 -12.47
C ASN A 249 -2.51 2.37 -13.30
N TYR A 250 -1.51 1.68 -12.80
CA TYR A 250 -0.90 0.50 -13.42
C TYR A 250 -1.36 -0.81 -12.78
N SER A 251 -2.35 -0.78 -11.87
CA SER A 251 -2.82 -1.92 -11.06
C SER A 251 -3.16 -3.16 -11.91
N ARG A 252 -3.75 -2.99 -13.09
CA ARG A 252 -4.07 -4.07 -14.03
C ARG A 252 -2.83 -4.89 -14.41
N PHE A 253 -1.75 -4.21 -14.77
CA PHE A 253 -0.49 -4.84 -15.18
C PHE A 253 0.21 -5.49 -13.98
N LEU A 254 0.20 -4.81 -12.84
CA LEU A 254 0.84 -5.27 -11.61
C LEU A 254 0.12 -6.48 -10.99
N SER A 255 -1.20 -6.58 -11.17
CA SER A 255 -2.01 -7.72 -10.71
C SER A 255 -2.13 -8.84 -11.75
N GLY A 256 -1.63 -8.63 -12.99
CA GLY A 256 -1.74 -9.60 -14.08
C GLY A 256 -3.15 -9.76 -14.65
N ARG A 257 -4.06 -8.82 -14.36
CA ARG A 257 -5.45 -8.86 -14.82
C ARG A 257 -5.57 -8.41 -16.28
N LYS A 258 -6.60 -8.92 -16.95
CA LYS A 258 -6.91 -8.56 -18.33
C LYS A 258 -7.62 -7.21 -18.41
N ALA A 259 -7.59 -6.59 -19.58
CA ALA A 259 -8.39 -5.40 -19.84
C ALA A 259 -9.89 -5.67 -19.64
N GLY A 260 -10.57 -4.81 -18.87
CA GLY A 260 -11.97 -4.94 -18.50
C GLY A 260 -12.25 -5.75 -17.23
N GLU A 261 -11.24 -6.39 -16.64
CA GLU A 261 -11.37 -6.99 -15.31
C GLU A 261 -11.24 -5.90 -14.23
N PRO A 262 -12.02 -5.98 -13.13
CA PRO A 262 -11.93 -5.02 -12.04
C PRO A 262 -10.58 -5.07 -11.35
N PRO A 263 -10.04 -3.95 -10.82
CA PRO A 263 -8.82 -3.96 -10.03
C PRO A 263 -9.01 -4.74 -8.72
N PRO A 264 -7.92 -5.12 -8.03
CA PRO A 264 -8.01 -5.70 -6.69
C PRO A 264 -8.76 -4.77 -5.73
N THR A 265 -9.58 -5.35 -4.87
CA THR A 265 -10.39 -4.61 -3.91
C THR A 265 -10.13 -5.07 -2.48
N LEU A 266 -10.57 -4.26 -1.51
CA LEU A 266 -10.50 -4.61 -0.10
C LEU A 266 -11.24 -5.93 0.20
N PHE A 267 -12.30 -6.25 -0.54
CA PHE A 267 -13.07 -7.49 -0.35
C PHE A 267 -12.24 -8.76 -0.55
N GLU A 268 -11.22 -8.72 -1.37
CA GLU A 268 -10.34 -9.87 -1.63
C GLU A 268 -9.42 -10.22 -0.45
N TYR A 269 -9.28 -9.31 0.52
CA TYR A 269 -8.52 -9.54 1.74
C TYR A 269 -9.32 -10.26 2.83
N PHE A 270 -10.62 -10.37 2.68
CA PHE A 270 -11.49 -10.98 3.66
C PHE A 270 -11.72 -12.48 3.39
N PRO A 271 -11.89 -13.30 4.44
CA PRO A 271 -12.34 -14.67 4.29
C PRO A 271 -13.81 -14.75 3.85
N ASP A 272 -14.18 -15.87 3.23
CA ASP A 272 -15.52 -16.07 2.63
C ASP A 272 -16.69 -15.96 3.63
N ASN A 273 -16.43 -16.20 4.91
CA ASN A 273 -17.43 -16.12 5.99
C ASN A 273 -17.57 -14.71 6.59
N THR A 274 -17.12 -13.68 5.90
CA THR A 274 -17.17 -12.30 6.39
C THR A 274 -18.59 -11.73 6.31
N ILE A 275 -19.02 -11.10 7.41
CA ILE A 275 -20.27 -10.32 7.44
C ILE A 275 -19.96 -8.87 7.04
N VAL A 276 -20.75 -8.35 6.10
CA VAL A 276 -20.64 -6.95 5.63
C VAL A 276 -21.84 -6.17 6.13
N PHE A 277 -21.57 -5.10 6.87
CA PHE A 277 -22.55 -4.12 7.28
C PHE A 277 -22.40 -2.87 6.42
N VAL A 278 -23.50 -2.40 5.87
CA VAL A 278 -23.51 -1.19 5.03
C VAL A 278 -24.27 -0.10 5.77
N ASP A 279 -23.51 0.79 6.39
CA ASP A 279 -24.04 1.95 7.10
C ASP A 279 -24.59 2.96 6.09
N GLU A 280 -25.72 3.64 6.47
CA GLU A 280 -26.41 4.60 5.59
C GLU A 280 -26.57 4.05 4.15
N SER A 281 -27.12 2.85 4.03
CA SER A 281 -27.17 2.10 2.77
C SER A 281 -27.82 2.87 1.62
N HIS A 282 -28.75 3.79 1.92
CA HIS A 282 -29.37 4.67 0.93
C HIS A 282 -28.38 5.65 0.28
N VAL A 283 -27.23 5.94 0.91
CA VAL A 283 -26.12 6.73 0.39
C VAL A 283 -24.99 5.84 -0.12
N THR A 284 -24.60 4.86 0.68
CA THR A 284 -23.43 4.00 0.44
C THR A 284 -23.60 3.13 -0.81
N VAL A 285 -24.77 2.53 -1.02
CA VAL A 285 -25.02 1.66 -2.18
C VAL A 285 -25.00 2.44 -3.51
N PRO A 286 -25.63 3.62 -3.65
CA PRO A 286 -25.45 4.46 -4.83
C PRO A 286 -23.99 4.87 -5.10
N GLN A 287 -23.20 5.16 -4.06
CA GLN A 287 -21.77 5.46 -4.22
C GLN A 287 -20.98 4.29 -4.79
N LEU A 288 -21.22 3.06 -4.30
CA LEU A 288 -20.61 1.84 -4.85
C LEU A 288 -20.92 1.67 -6.34
N ASN A 289 -22.18 1.91 -6.73
CA ASN A 289 -22.58 1.85 -8.13
C ASN A 289 -21.89 2.93 -8.98
N GLY A 290 -21.72 4.13 -8.44
CA GLY A 290 -20.97 5.22 -9.08
C GLY A 290 -19.49 4.85 -9.28
N MET A 291 -18.86 4.25 -8.28
CA MET A 291 -17.46 3.78 -8.37
C MET A 291 -17.29 2.68 -9.40
N TYR A 292 -18.20 1.71 -9.46
CA TYR A 292 -18.19 0.65 -10.47
C TYR A 292 -18.30 1.21 -11.90
N LYS A 293 -19.19 2.19 -12.12
CA LYS A 293 -19.32 2.85 -13.42
C LYS A 293 -18.07 3.64 -13.78
N GLY A 294 -17.47 4.35 -12.82
CA GLY A 294 -16.23 5.11 -13.01
C GLY A 294 -15.04 4.20 -13.36
N ASP A 295 -14.93 3.04 -12.73
CA ASP A 295 -13.90 2.06 -13.05
C ASP A 295 -14.06 1.48 -14.46
N ARG A 296 -15.30 1.14 -14.86
CA ARG A 296 -15.56 0.62 -16.22
C ARG A 296 -15.30 1.61 -17.35
N THR A 297 -15.28 2.89 -17.08
CA THR A 297 -15.04 3.94 -18.09
C THR A 297 -13.55 4.28 -18.26
N ARG A 298 -12.72 3.83 -17.37
CA ARG A 298 -11.26 3.94 -17.44
C ARG A 298 -10.65 2.79 -18.22
#